data_9ce037715f49eafa4675d28318262778
#
_entry.id   9ce037715f49eafa4675d28318262778
#
_cell.length_a   1.000
_cell.length_b   1.000
_cell.length_c   1.000
_cell.angle_alpha   90.00
_cell.angle_beta   90.00
_cell.angle_gamma   90.00
#
_symmetry.space_group_name_H-M   'P 1'
#
loop_
_entity.id
_entity.type
_entity.pdbx_description
1 polymer ?
#
loop_
_entity_poly.entity_id
_entity_poly.type
_entity_poly.pdbx_seq_one_letter_code
_entity_poly.pdbx_strand_id
1 'polypeptide(L)'
;MILFLQILGAIAVLYGVGVVIARLVFTLPSLDTRRETRAIGASEETTLGALVAQGQGEHPGKTGVIGISDGRGAIASRLLLARQAEASIDALYYIWDGDTSGRLLMKALYEAAERGVRVRLLLDDNGSEGLDETLAALVARPNVEVRLFNPSPVRNPKFASYFFDFFRMNRRMHNKAFIVDGAVAIVGGRNIADEYFQPTENGYFVDLDVLAAGAVVPDTAAVFDAYWNSASAYPVELIVKNSKAVLPDWLTGDEPIGPESEVEPMSEMEGTAANRFLSGKARLEWVDAEVIADDPAKGLGKAADKQLMITRLREAAREVKTSLDLVTAYFIPGRKGAAFFADMARKGVTLRILTNAFETTDVKLVHAGYSKYRRRLLKAGVSLSELKPEAGAISDRALVSKSGSSAASLHAKTLAIDG
;
A
#
# COMPACT_ATOMS: atom_id res chain seq x y z
N MET A 1 3.23 28.86 41.32
CA MET A 1 3.58 27.42 41.09
C MET A 1 2.44 26.48 41.47
N ILE A 2 1.90 26.52 42.72
CA ILE A 2 0.81 25.63 43.16
C ILE A 2 -0.46 25.80 42.34
N LEU A 3 -0.94 27.01 42.10
CA LEU A 3 -2.12 27.31 41.30
C LEU A 3 -1.97 26.80 39.84
N PHE A 4 -0.79 26.99 39.26
CA PHE A 4 -0.50 26.48 37.92
C PHE A 4 -0.57 24.93 37.81
N LEU A 5 -0.03 24.23 38.82
CA LEU A 5 -0.12 22.77 38.92
C LEU A 5 -1.56 22.29 39.13
N GLN A 6 -2.36 23.03 39.91
CA GLN A 6 -3.78 22.73 40.12
C GLN A 6 -4.57 22.90 38.81
N ILE A 7 -4.32 23.97 38.04
CA ILE A 7 -4.95 24.19 36.74
C ILE A 7 -4.58 23.08 35.75
N LEU A 8 -3.30 22.71 35.68
CA LEU A 8 -2.85 21.60 34.82
C LEU A 8 -3.49 20.28 35.24
N GLY A 9 -3.58 20.01 36.55
CA GLY A 9 -4.26 18.82 37.07
C GLY A 9 -5.75 18.80 36.72
N ALA A 10 -6.44 19.91 36.85
CA ALA A 10 -7.84 20.01 36.45
C ALA A 10 -8.05 19.81 34.96
N ILE A 11 -7.19 20.38 34.08
CA ILE A 11 -7.23 20.18 32.64
C ILE A 11 -7.00 18.69 32.30
N ALA A 12 -6.03 18.05 32.94
CA ALA A 12 -5.73 16.62 32.69
C ALA A 12 -6.91 15.72 33.10
N VAL A 13 -7.57 16.01 34.20
CA VAL A 13 -8.77 15.29 34.67
C VAL A 13 -9.93 15.51 33.70
N LEU A 14 -10.20 16.74 33.28
CA LEU A 14 -11.26 17.06 32.32
C LEU A 14 -10.99 16.37 30.97
N TYR A 15 -9.75 16.39 30.49
CA TYR A 15 -9.36 15.66 29.28
C TYR A 15 -9.57 14.15 29.43
N GLY A 16 -9.14 13.56 30.55
CA GLY A 16 -9.32 12.13 30.83
C GLY A 16 -10.81 11.73 30.86
N VAL A 17 -11.66 12.54 31.52
CA VAL A 17 -13.12 12.32 31.50
C VAL A 17 -13.68 12.47 30.09
N GLY A 18 -13.26 13.48 29.33
CA GLY A 18 -13.66 13.68 27.96
C GLY A 18 -13.29 12.48 27.06
N VAL A 19 -12.09 11.92 27.21
CA VAL A 19 -11.65 10.71 26.51
C VAL A 19 -12.54 9.50 26.85
N VAL A 20 -12.89 9.31 28.13
CA VAL A 20 -13.77 8.20 28.54
C VAL A 20 -15.16 8.35 27.92
N ILE A 21 -15.74 9.55 28.01
CA ILE A 21 -17.05 9.85 27.43
C ILE A 21 -17.01 9.61 25.90
N ALA A 22 -16.00 10.15 25.21
CA ALA A 22 -15.86 9.98 23.77
C ALA A 22 -15.77 8.51 23.36
N ARG A 23 -15.04 7.68 24.09
CA ARG A 23 -14.95 6.23 23.85
C ARG A 23 -16.26 5.49 24.08
N LEU A 24 -17.10 5.96 24.98
CA LEU A 24 -18.42 5.37 25.22
C LEU A 24 -19.45 5.80 24.17
N VAL A 25 -19.33 7.03 23.64
CA VAL A 25 -20.26 7.59 22.65
C VAL A 25 -19.88 7.17 21.23
N PHE A 26 -18.59 7.27 20.89
CA PHE A 26 -18.09 6.96 19.55
C PHE A 26 -17.53 5.53 19.49
N THR A 27 -18.41 4.55 19.54
CA THR A 27 -18.05 3.12 19.42
C THR A 27 -18.16 2.67 17.97
N LEU A 28 -17.28 1.74 17.59
CA LEU A 28 -17.44 1.03 16.33
C LEU A 28 -18.59 0.03 16.43
N PRO A 29 -19.31 -0.23 15.31
CA PRO A 29 -20.40 -1.21 15.28
C PRO A 29 -19.89 -2.63 15.54
N SER A 30 -20.82 -3.52 15.98
CA SER A 30 -20.52 -4.95 16.04
C SER A 30 -20.27 -5.52 14.65
N LEU A 31 -19.42 -6.55 14.57
CA LEU A 31 -19.13 -7.32 13.37
C LEU A 31 -19.92 -8.65 13.31
N ASP A 32 -20.87 -8.88 14.22
CA ASP A 32 -21.59 -10.16 14.32
C ASP A 32 -22.38 -10.54 13.06
N THR A 33 -22.82 -9.54 12.30
CA THR A 33 -23.54 -9.74 11.02
C THR A 33 -22.63 -9.81 9.80
N ARG A 34 -21.33 -9.56 9.97
CA ARG A 34 -20.37 -9.58 8.86
C ARG A 34 -20.19 -11.01 8.35
N ARG A 35 -20.37 -11.21 7.05
CA ARG A 35 -20.08 -12.49 6.39
C ARG A 35 -18.58 -12.62 6.17
N GLU A 36 -18.05 -13.79 6.49
CA GLU A 36 -16.70 -14.16 6.06
C GLU A 36 -16.75 -14.64 4.61
N THR A 37 -15.85 -14.09 3.80
CA THR A 37 -15.69 -14.52 2.40
C THR A 37 -14.22 -14.80 2.14
N ARG A 38 -13.94 -15.68 1.18
CA ARG A 38 -12.59 -16.08 0.81
C ARG A 38 -12.30 -15.80 -0.65
N ALA A 39 -11.03 -15.71 -0.99
CA ALA A 39 -10.57 -15.59 -2.36
C ALA A 39 -11.09 -16.75 -3.22
N ILE A 40 -11.36 -16.46 -4.49
CA ILE A 40 -11.60 -17.47 -5.51
C ILE A 40 -10.21 -17.91 -6.00
N GLY A 41 -9.95 -19.21 -5.99
CA GLY A 41 -8.69 -19.75 -6.52
C GLY A 41 -8.64 -19.67 -8.04
N ALA A 42 -7.44 -19.77 -8.59
CA ALA A 42 -7.24 -19.83 -10.04
C ALA A 42 -7.99 -21.02 -10.66
N SER A 43 -8.60 -20.77 -11.82
CA SER A 43 -9.28 -21.79 -12.64
C SER A 43 -8.85 -21.67 -14.09
N GLU A 44 -8.61 -22.79 -14.75
CA GLU A 44 -8.32 -22.83 -16.19
C GLU A 44 -9.52 -22.40 -17.05
N GLU A 45 -10.68 -22.24 -16.46
CA GLU A 45 -11.85 -21.69 -17.13
C GLU A 45 -11.72 -20.17 -17.38
N THR A 46 -10.84 -19.48 -16.66
CA THR A 46 -10.51 -18.08 -16.90
C THR A 46 -9.28 -17.94 -17.79
N THR A 47 -9.25 -16.89 -18.60
CA THR A 47 -8.10 -16.59 -19.48
C THR A 47 -6.79 -16.49 -18.70
N LEU A 48 -6.80 -15.79 -17.56
CA LEU A 48 -5.61 -15.64 -16.71
C LEU A 48 -5.20 -16.97 -16.07
N GLY A 49 -6.14 -17.76 -15.60
CA GLY A 49 -5.87 -19.06 -15.01
C GLY A 49 -5.29 -20.06 -16.01
N ALA A 50 -5.81 -20.10 -17.25
CA ALA A 50 -5.29 -20.95 -18.31
C ALA A 50 -3.83 -20.57 -18.67
N LEU A 51 -3.52 -19.26 -18.80
CA LEU A 51 -2.15 -18.79 -19.05
C LEU A 51 -1.18 -19.18 -17.90
N VAL A 52 -1.63 -19.08 -16.67
CA VAL A 52 -0.83 -19.46 -15.49
C VAL A 52 -0.62 -20.97 -15.46
N ALA A 53 -1.66 -21.77 -15.72
CA ALA A 53 -1.57 -23.23 -15.72
C ALA A 53 -0.56 -23.71 -16.77
N GLN A 54 -0.55 -23.12 -17.96
CA GLN A 54 0.44 -23.42 -18.99
C GLN A 54 1.87 -23.18 -18.47
N GLY A 55 2.16 -22.00 -17.89
CA GLY A 55 3.47 -21.68 -17.34
C GLY A 55 3.87 -22.58 -16.17
N GLN A 56 2.92 -22.93 -15.30
CA GLN A 56 3.14 -23.88 -14.19
C GLN A 56 3.45 -25.31 -14.68
N GLY A 57 2.93 -25.72 -15.84
CA GLY A 57 3.27 -27.01 -16.44
C GLY A 57 4.75 -27.13 -16.77
N GLU A 58 5.37 -26.03 -17.20
CA GLU A 58 6.81 -25.96 -17.52
C GLU A 58 7.68 -25.68 -16.27
N HIS A 59 7.12 -25.02 -15.26
CA HIS A 59 7.81 -24.59 -14.03
C HIS A 59 7.02 -24.95 -12.77
N PRO A 60 6.85 -26.23 -12.42
CA PRO A 60 6.02 -26.68 -11.31
C PRO A 60 6.46 -26.08 -9.98
N GLY A 61 5.51 -25.50 -9.24
CA GLY A 61 5.74 -24.92 -7.92
C GLY A 61 6.51 -23.60 -7.91
N LYS A 62 6.87 -23.05 -9.07
CA LYS A 62 7.54 -21.74 -9.17
C LYS A 62 6.55 -20.60 -9.38
N THR A 63 7.03 -19.42 -9.12
CA THR A 63 6.33 -18.17 -9.39
C THR A 63 6.99 -17.45 -10.55
N GLY A 64 6.21 -17.13 -11.59
CA GLY A 64 6.67 -16.26 -12.65
C GLY A 64 6.53 -14.80 -12.22
N VAL A 65 7.60 -14.02 -12.34
CA VAL A 65 7.63 -12.61 -11.91
C VAL A 65 8.06 -11.66 -13.02
N ILE A 66 7.50 -10.44 -13.00
CA ILE A 66 7.91 -9.29 -13.82
C ILE A 66 7.98 -8.07 -12.92
N GLY A 67 9.14 -7.41 -12.87
CA GLY A 67 9.28 -6.12 -12.19
C GLY A 67 8.59 -4.98 -12.97
N ILE A 68 7.92 -4.08 -12.26
CA ILE A 68 7.25 -2.90 -12.81
C ILE A 68 7.82 -1.65 -12.11
N SER A 69 8.85 -1.06 -12.70
CA SER A 69 9.49 0.16 -12.19
C SER A 69 8.82 1.44 -12.70
N ASP A 70 8.21 1.40 -13.88
CA ASP A 70 7.50 2.51 -14.50
C ASP A 70 6.11 2.71 -13.87
N GLY A 71 5.81 3.97 -13.47
CA GLY A 71 4.54 4.29 -12.81
C GLY A 71 3.34 4.18 -13.74
N ARG A 72 3.44 4.71 -14.96
CA ARG A 72 2.35 4.63 -15.95
C ARG A 72 2.05 3.18 -16.32
N GLY A 73 3.09 2.37 -16.57
CA GLY A 73 2.92 0.95 -16.79
C GLY A 73 2.33 0.20 -15.60
N ALA A 74 2.54 0.69 -14.38
CA ALA A 74 1.97 0.09 -13.18
C ALA A 74 0.46 0.30 -13.06
N ILE A 75 -0.05 1.52 -13.33
CA ILE A 75 -1.51 1.76 -13.35
C ILE A 75 -2.15 1.10 -14.58
N ALA A 76 -1.56 1.21 -15.76
CA ALA A 76 -2.05 0.58 -16.98
C ALA A 76 -2.16 -0.95 -16.84
N SER A 77 -1.18 -1.60 -16.16
CA SER A 77 -1.26 -3.03 -15.87
C SER A 77 -2.46 -3.39 -14.99
N ARG A 78 -2.77 -2.58 -13.97
CA ARG A 78 -3.95 -2.80 -13.11
C ARG A 78 -5.26 -2.62 -13.87
N LEU A 79 -5.35 -1.56 -14.68
CA LEU A 79 -6.51 -1.29 -15.52
C LEU A 79 -6.75 -2.43 -16.52
N LEU A 80 -5.68 -2.90 -17.18
CA LEU A 80 -5.78 -4.00 -18.14
C LEU A 80 -6.22 -5.30 -17.46
N LEU A 81 -5.62 -5.65 -16.32
CA LEU A 81 -6.02 -6.85 -15.57
C LEU A 81 -7.47 -6.74 -15.05
N ALA A 82 -7.92 -5.56 -14.59
CA ALA A 82 -9.30 -5.37 -14.18
C ALA A 82 -10.28 -5.57 -15.36
N ARG A 83 -9.90 -5.14 -16.57
CA ARG A 83 -10.71 -5.36 -17.78
C ARG A 83 -10.75 -6.83 -18.20
N GLN A 84 -9.67 -7.57 -17.95
CA GLN A 84 -9.56 -8.99 -18.29
C GLN A 84 -10.11 -9.93 -17.21
N ALA A 85 -10.46 -9.40 -16.04
CA ALA A 85 -11.03 -10.20 -14.96
C ALA A 85 -12.35 -10.88 -15.39
N GLU A 86 -12.47 -12.17 -15.08
CA GLU A 86 -13.62 -13.02 -15.41
C GLU A 86 -14.31 -13.60 -14.17
N ALA A 87 -13.55 -13.82 -13.07
CA ALA A 87 -14.09 -14.40 -11.84
C ALA A 87 -14.05 -13.46 -10.63
N SER A 88 -12.88 -12.87 -10.34
CA SER A 88 -12.72 -12.05 -9.14
C SER A 88 -11.61 -11.02 -9.21
N ILE A 89 -11.80 -9.92 -8.46
CA ILE A 89 -10.75 -8.95 -8.14
C ILE A 89 -10.75 -8.76 -6.64
N ASP A 90 -9.59 -8.98 -6.00
CA ASP A 90 -9.33 -8.70 -4.60
C ASP A 90 -8.28 -7.59 -4.50
N ALA A 91 -8.67 -6.39 -4.08
CA ALA A 91 -7.80 -5.22 -4.01
C ALA A 91 -7.63 -4.73 -2.57
N LEU A 92 -6.40 -4.51 -2.14
CA LEU A 92 -6.04 -4.10 -0.79
C LEU A 92 -5.02 -2.97 -0.85
N TYR A 93 -5.36 -1.79 -0.28
CA TYR A 93 -4.51 -0.60 -0.34
C TYR A 93 -4.52 0.22 0.95
N TYR A 94 -3.38 0.85 1.25
CA TYR A 94 -3.26 1.80 2.35
C TYR A 94 -3.79 3.18 1.98
N ILE A 95 -3.42 3.73 0.81
CA ILE A 95 -3.94 4.99 0.28
C ILE A 95 -4.69 4.71 -1.01
N TRP A 96 -5.84 5.38 -1.14
CA TRP A 96 -6.60 5.48 -2.38
C TRP A 96 -7.21 6.87 -2.45
N ASP A 97 -6.71 7.70 -3.37
CA ASP A 97 -7.18 9.07 -3.55
C ASP A 97 -8.29 9.14 -4.60
N GLY A 98 -9.12 10.18 -4.50
CA GLY A 98 -10.18 10.46 -5.47
C GLY A 98 -9.70 11.26 -6.69
N ASP A 99 -8.41 11.15 -7.04
CA ASP A 99 -7.75 11.78 -8.17
C ASP A 99 -7.95 10.98 -9.49
N THR A 100 -7.24 11.33 -10.55
CA THR A 100 -7.40 10.69 -11.86
C THR A 100 -7.13 9.18 -11.80
N SER A 101 -6.00 8.77 -11.26
CA SER A 101 -5.62 7.35 -11.15
C SER A 101 -6.59 6.56 -10.28
N GLY A 102 -7.00 7.14 -9.15
CA GLY A 102 -7.95 6.51 -8.25
C GLY A 102 -9.34 6.35 -8.86
N ARG A 103 -9.82 7.34 -9.60
CA ARG A 103 -11.10 7.27 -10.31
C ARG A 103 -11.07 6.27 -11.47
N LEU A 104 -9.99 6.26 -12.26
CA LEU A 104 -9.82 5.30 -13.37
C LEU A 104 -9.88 3.86 -12.87
N LEU A 105 -9.12 3.54 -11.81
CA LEU A 105 -9.13 2.18 -11.28
C LEU A 105 -10.45 1.84 -10.60
N MET A 106 -11.10 2.79 -9.91
CA MET A 106 -12.42 2.59 -9.32
C MET A 106 -13.49 2.30 -10.39
N LYS A 107 -13.44 3.02 -11.53
CA LYS A 107 -14.31 2.76 -12.68
C LYS A 107 -14.05 1.37 -13.26
N ALA A 108 -12.81 0.96 -13.41
CA ALA A 108 -12.47 -0.38 -13.89
C ALA A 108 -12.99 -1.50 -12.96
N LEU A 109 -12.98 -1.29 -11.63
CA LEU A 109 -13.56 -2.21 -10.66
C LEU A 109 -15.09 -2.26 -10.78
N TYR A 110 -15.73 -1.11 -10.93
CA TYR A 110 -17.15 -1.00 -11.15
C TYR A 110 -17.58 -1.73 -12.44
N GLU A 111 -16.90 -1.47 -13.56
CA GLU A 111 -17.18 -2.11 -14.84
C GLU A 111 -16.95 -3.64 -14.79
N ALA A 112 -15.95 -4.11 -14.03
CA ALA A 112 -15.74 -5.53 -13.79
C ALA A 112 -16.94 -6.14 -13.03
N ALA A 113 -17.43 -5.47 -11.99
CA ALA A 113 -18.60 -5.93 -11.24
C ALA A 113 -19.88 -5.97 -12.09
N GLU A 114 -20.08 -4.98 -12.99
CA GLU A 114 -21.22 -4.98 -13.95
C GLU A 114 -21.12 -6.16 -14.95
N ARG A 115 -19.91 -6.67 -15.23
CA ARG A 115 -19.73 -7.90 -16.01
C ARG A 115 -19.96 -9.19 -15.21
N GLY A 116 -20.23 -9.10 -13.91
CA GLY A 116 -20.45 -10.24 -13.02
C GLY A 116 -19.21 -10.68 -12.22
N VAL A 117 -18.08 -9.99 -12.35
CA VAL A 117 -16.86 -10.27 -11.59
C VAL A 117 -17.08 -9.90 -10.12
N ARG A 118 -16.70 -10.80 -9.20
CA ARG A 118 -16.73 -10.49 -7.77
C ARG A 118 -15.60 -9.54 -7.40
N VAL A 119 -15.93 -8.38 -6.87
CA VAL A 119 -14.97 -7.36 -6.43
C VAL A 119 -14.99 -7.24 -4.90
N ARG A 120 -13.82 -7.43 -4.26
CA ARG A 120 -13.60 -7.13 -2.85
C ARG A 120 -12.54 -6.05 -2.73
N LEU A 121 -12.90 -4.91 -2.13
CA LEU A 121 -12.01 -3.78 -1.94
C LEU A 121 -11.80 -3.54 -0.45
N LEU A 122 -10.56 -3.70 0.03
CA LEU A 122 -10.15 -3.40 1.40
C LEU A 122 -9.24 -2.17 1.42
N LEU A 123 -9.72 -1.09 2.03
CA LEU A 123 -8.97 0.16 2.17
C LEU A 123 -8.66 0.46 3.62
N ASP A 124 -7.48 1.00 3.90
CA ASP A 124 -7.23 1.62 5.19
C ASP A 124 -8.02 2.93 5.27
N ASP A 125 -8.80 3.11 6.32
CA ASP A 125 -9.70 4.26 6.43
C ASP A 125 -8.98 5.61 6.51
N ASN A 126 -7.74 5.62 6.99
CA ASN A 126 -6.96 6.84 7.09
C ASN A 126 -6.44 7.33 5.72
N GLY A 127 -6.28 6.41 4.79
CA GLY A 127 -5.82 6.69 3.43
C GLY A 127 -6.92 6.75 2.37
N SER A 128 -8.20 6.84 2.78
CA SER A 128 -9.37 6.91 1.89
C SER A 128 -10.24 8.13 2.19
N GLU A 129 -9.61 9.28 2.42
CA GLU A 129 -10.33 10.52 2.73
C GLU A 129 -11.14 10.98 1.51
N GLY A 130 -12.39 11.44 1.76
CA GLY A 130 -13.28 11.93 0.71
C GLY A 130 -13.99 10.85 -0.11
N LEU A 131 -13.73 9.56 0.11
CA LEU A 131 -14.34 8.47 -0.67
C LEU A 131 -15.60 7.87 -0.04
N ASP A 132 -16.01 8.29 1.14
CA ASP A 132 -17.10 7.67 1.90
C ASP A 132 -18.38 7.47 1.07
N GLU A 133 -18.83 8.51 0.37
CA GLU A 133 -20.08 8.43 -0.43
C GLU A 133 -19.92 7.51 -1.64
N THR A 134 -18.78 7.58 -2.33
CA THR A 134 -18.47 6.72 -3.48
C THR A 134 -18.42 5.25 -3.07
N LEU A 135 -17.72 4.93 -1.97
CA LEU A 135 -17.62 3.57 -1.47
C LEU A 135 -18.98 3.02 -1.01
N ALA A 136 -19.78 3.83 -0.34
CA ALA A 136 -21.14 3.46 0.06
C ALA A 136 -22.06 3.25 -1.15
N ALA A 137 -21.89 4.00 -2.23
CA ALA A 137 -22.65 3.81 -3.47
C ALA A 137 -22.22 2.55 -4.22
N LEU A 138 -20.93 2.20 -4.20
CA LEU A 138 -20.40 0.99 -4.83
C LEU A 138 -20.97 -0.28 -4.21
N VAL A 139 -21.06 -0.39 -2.88
CA VAL A 139 -21.60 -1.59 -2.22
C VAL A 139 -23.09 -1.80 -2.45
N ALA A 140 -23.81 -0.82 -2.98
CA ALA A 140 -25.18 -1.00 -3.43
C ALA A 140 -25.26 -1.82 -4.75
N ARG A 141 -24.12 -2.12 -5.37
CA ARG A 141 -24.04 -2.93 -6.60
C ARG A 141 -23.86 -4.40 -6.29
N PRO A 142 -24.49 -5.28 -7.08
CA PRO A 142 -24.19 -6.71 -7.01
C PRO A 142 -22.70 -6.95 -7.21
N ASN A 143 -22.19 -7.98 -6.57
CA ASN A 143 -20.80 -8.45 -6.70
C ASN A 143 -19.72 -7.50 -6.14
N VAL A 144 -20.08 -6.37 -5.50
CA VAL A 144 -19.10 -5.48 -4.85
C VAL A 144 -19.22 -5.56 -3.33
N GLU A 145 -18.11 -5.84 -2.68
CA GLU A 145 -17.95 -5.72 -1.24
C GLU A 145 -16.81 -4.75 -0.93
N VAL A 146 -17.04 -3.78 -0.04
CA VAL A 146 -15.99 -2.84 0.41
C VAL A 146 -15.87 -2.89 1.92
N ARG A 147 -14.65 -2.98 2.42
CA ARG A 147 -14.34 -2.89 3.86
C ARG A 147 -13.31 -1.81 4.14
N LEU A 148 -13.49 -1.15 5.27
CA LEU A 148 -12.53 -0.17 5.80
C LEU A 148 -11.74 -0.82 6.95
N PHE A 149 -10.41 -0.80 6.83
CA PHE A 149 -9.54 -1.31 7.87
C PHE A 149 -9.33 -0.23 8.94
N ASN A 150 -9.59 -0.62 10.18
CA ASN A 150 -9.39 0.19 11.38
C ASN A 150 -10.03 1.59 11.30
N PRO A 151 -11.34 1.68 10.99
CA PRO A 151 -12.00 2.93 10.67
C PRO A 151 -12.09 3.89 11.86
N SER A 152 -12.15 5.18 11.54
CA SER A 152 -12.51 6.23 12.48
C SER A 152 -13.99 6.13 12.85
N PRO A 153 -14.36 6.07 14.13
CA PRO A 153 -15.77 6.11 14.51
C PRO A 153 -16.40 7.51 14.31
N VAL A 154 -15.57 8.57 14.23
CA VAL A 154 -15.99 9.91 13.83
C VAL A 154 -15.66 10.13 12.37
N ARG A 155 -16.68 10.33 11.52
CA ARG A 155 -16.46 10.45 10.07
C ARG A 155 -16.04 11.84 9.62
N ASN A 156 -16.51 12.87 10.29
CA ASN A 156 -16.19 14.24 9.90
C ASN A 156 -16.03 15.13 11.14
N PRO A 157 -14.83 15.63 11.44
CA PRO A 157 -13.57 15.27 10.78
C PRO A 157 -12.97 13.95 11.36
N LYS A 158 -12.44 13.08 10.50
CA LYS A 158 -11.87 11.77 10.91
C LYS A 158 -10.76 11.91 11.95
N PHE A 159 -9.94 12.98 11.89
CA PHE A 159 -8.83 13.20 12.82
C PHE A 159 -9.28 13.37 14.28
N ALA A 160 -10.54 13.70 14.53
CA ALA A 160 -11.06 13.86 15.91
C ALA A 160 -10.91 12.58 16.73
N SER A 161 -10.94 11.40 16.07
CA SER A 161 -10.75 10.12 16.76
C SER A 161 -9.35 9.95 17.36
N TYR A 162 -8.33 10.64 16.87
CA TYR A 162 -6.98 10.60 17.44
C TYR A 162 -6.93 11.16 18.85
N PHE A 163 -7.82 12.08 19.23
CA PHE A 163 -7.84 12.67 20.58
C PHE A 163 -8.25 11.67 21.66
N PHE A 164 -9.04 10.66 21.34
CA PHE A 164 -9.53 9.69 22.33
C PHE A 164 -9.13 8.25 22.04
N ASP A 165 -8.68 7.93 20.80
CA ASP A 165 -8.29 6.57 20.40
C ASP A 165 -6.96 6.53 19.64
N PHE A 166 -6.01 7.36 20.09
CA PHE A 166 -4.71 7.58 19.45
C PHE A 166 -3.98 6.28 19.07
N PHE A 167 -3.90 5.33 20.01
CA PHE A 167 -3.13 4.10 19.78
C PHE A 167 -3.74 3.21 18.71
N ARG A 168 -5.07 3.08 18.65
CA ARG A 168 -5.74 2.31 17.61
C ARG A 168 -5.63 3.05 16.26
N MET A 169 -5.90 4.34 16.25
CA MET A 169 -5.83 5.17 15.04
C MET A 169 -4.44 5.21 14.39
N ASN A 170 -3.37 4.93 15.12
CA ASN A 170 -2.01 4.84 14.57
C ASN A 170 -1.63 3.44 14.06
N ARG A 171 -2.48 2.44 14.21
CA ARG A 171 -2.22 1.08 13.73
C ARG A 171 -2.86 0.89 12.36
N ARG A 172 -2.07 1.06 11.32
CA ARG A 172 -2.55 1.09 9.94
C ARG A 172 -2.18 -0.17 9.16
N MET A 173 -2.99 -0.49 8.16
CA MET A 173 -2.71 -1.50 7.17
C MET A 173 -1.86 -0.86 6.05
N HIS A 174 -0.61 -1.28 5.93
CA HIS A 174 0.29 -0.69 4.93
C HIS A 174 0.54 -1.62 3.73
N ASN A 175 -0.24 -2.68 3.61
CA ASN A 175 -0.16 -3.66 2.53
C ASN A 175 -0.76 -3.10 1.23
N LYS A 176 -0.25 -3.55 0.08
CA LYS A 176 -0.78 -3.26 -1.25
C LYS A 176 -0.76 -4.53 -2.06
N ALA A 177 -1.93 -4.92 -2.55
CA ALA A 177 -2.09 -6.07 -3.45
C ALA A 177 -3.29 -5.85 -4.37
N PHE A 178 -3.16 -6.33 -5.60
CA PHE A 178 -4.21 -6.36 -6.59
C PHE A 178 -4.21 -7.75 -7.22
N ILE A 179 -5.19 -8.58 -6.85
CA ILE A 179 -5.25 -9.99 -7.22
C ILE A 179 -6.42 -10.19 -8.17
N VAL A 180 -6.20 -10.85 -9.30
CA VAL A 180 -7.20 -11.06 -10.34
C VAL A 180 -7.34 -12.55 -10.61
N ASP A 181 -8.58 -13.04 -10.57
CA ASP A 181 -9.02 -14.42 -10.83
C ASP A 181 -8.25 -15.47 -10.00
N GLY A 182 -7.66 -15.05 -8.88
CA GLY A 182 -6.79 -15.90 -8.06
C GLY A 182 -5.54 -16.40 -8.78
N ALA A 183 -5.27 -15.92 -9.98
CA ALA A 183 -4.23 -16.39 -10.88
C ALA A 183 -3.02 -15.47 -10.97
N VAL A 184 -3.25 -14.16 -10.95
CA VAL A 184 -2.23 -13.11 -11.07
C VAL A 184 -2.36 -12.12 -9.94
N ALA A 185 -1.23 -11.65 -9.42
CA ALA A 185 -1.20 -10.59 -8.42
C ALA A 185 -0.20 -9.49 -8.80
N ILE A 186 -0.55 -8.23 -8.56
CA ILE A 186 0.41 -7.12 -8.50
C ILE A 186 0.60 -6.76 -7.03
N VAL A 187 1.83 -6.88 -6.55
CA VAL A 187 2.25 -6.50 -5.20
C VAL A 187 3.40 -5.51 -5.27
N GLY A 188 3.49 -4.59 -4.30
CA GLY A 188 4.59 -3.63 -4.32
C GLY A 188 4.41 -2.46 -3.35
N GLY A 189 5.09 -1.36 -3.64
CA GLY A 189 5.09 -0.17 -2.80
C GLY A 189 4.02 0.86 -3.16
N ARG A 190 3.51 0.86 -4.42
CA ARG A 190 2.59 1.89 -4.91
C ARG A 190 1.21 1.81 -4.26
N ASN A 191 0.76 2.94 -3.73
CA ASN A 191 -0.66 3.16 -3.43
C ASN A 191 -1.41 3.61 -4.70
N ILE A 192 -2.68 3.95 -4.57
CA ILE A 192 -3.51 4.46 -5.66
C ILE A 192 -3.71 5.96 -5.47
N ALA A 193 -2.79 6.72 -6.08
CA ALA A 193 -2.85 8.18 -6.20
C ALA A 193 -1.91 8.60 -7.34
N ASP A 194 -2.21 9.72 -8.02
CA ASP A 194 -1.51 10.18 -9.22
C ASP A 194 0.00 10.26 -9.03
N GLU A 195 0.47 10.71 -7.87
CA GLU A 195 1.90 10.84 -7.54
C GLU A 195 2.69 9.52 -7.54
N TYR A 196 2.02 8.35 -7.47
CA TYR A 196 2.65 7.04 -7.60
C TYR A 196 2.79 6.59 -9.05
N PHE A 197 2.07 7.22 -9.97
CA PHE A 197 1.99 6.76 -11.36
C PHE A 197 2.57 7.75 -12.37
N GLN A 198 2.51 9.05 -12.08
CA GLN A 198 3.03 10.10 -12.95
C GLN A 198 3.54 11.30 -12.15
N PRO A 199 4.42 12.12 -12.74
CA PRO A 199 4.82 13.38 -12.13
C PRO A 199 3.61 14.32 -11.98
N THR A 200 3.45 14.88 -10.79
CA THR A 200 2.42 15.86 -10.45
C THR A 200 3.07 17.14 -9.90
N GLU A 201 2.27 18.20 -9.72
CA GLU A 201 2.74 19.42 -9.02
C GLU A 201 3.16 19.14 -7.57
N ASN A 202 2.59 18.10 -6.96
CA ASN A 202 2.88 17.69 -5.59
C ASN A 202 4.09 16.75 -5.45
N GLY A 203 4.62 16.25 -6.58
CA GLY A 203 5.77 15.36 -6.62
C GLY A 203 5.52 14.08 -7.43
N TYR A 204 6.48 13.16 -7.34
CA TYR A 204 6.43 11.85 -7.98
C TYR A 204 7.15 10.83 -7.09
N PHE A 205 6.57 9.66 -6.88
CA PHE A 205 7.19 8.58 -6.14
C PHE A 205 7.88 7.56 -7.05
N VAL A 206 9.19 7.43 -6.89
CA VAL A 206 9.96 6.33 -7.49
C VAL A 206 9.73 5.08 -6.66
N ASP A 207 9.03 4.10 -7.21
CA ASP A 207 8.65 2.87 -6.52
C ASP A 207 8.77 1.64 -7.43
N LEU A 208 8.58 0.45 -6.85
CA LEU A 208 8.65 -0.83 -7.53
C LEU A 208 7.44 -1.68 -7.17
N ASP A 209 6.79 -2.21 -8.21
CA ASP A 209 5.81 -3.29 -8.09
C ASP A 209 6.31 -4.54 -8.81
N VAL A 210 5.71 -5.67 -8.51
CA VAL A 210 5.94 -6.96 -9.16
C VAL A 210 4.60 -7.54 -9.58
N LEU A 211 4.46 -7.88 -10.86
CA LEU A 211 3.43 -8.79 -11.32
C LEU A 211 3.92 -10.21 -11.08
N ALA A 212 3.14 -10.97 -10.34
CA ALA A 212 3.41 -12.35 -9.98
C ALA A 212 2.30 -13.27 -10.48
N ALA A 213 2.67 -14.45 -10.97
CA ALA A 213 1.76 -15.47 -11.46
C ALA A 213 2.19 -16.86 -10.97
N GLY A 214 1.24 -17.71 -10.60
CA GLY A 214 1.52 -19.08 -10.16
C GLY A 214 1.63 -19.23 -8.64
N ALA A 215 2.66 -19.95 -8.16
CA ALA A 215 2.69 -20.54 -6.81
C ALA A 215 2.47 -19.55 -5.64
N VAL A 216 2.91 -18.29 -5.76
CA VAL A 216 2.80 -17.29 -4.68
C VAL A 216 1.41 -16.64 -4.59
N VAL A 217 0.58 -16.74 -5.63
CA VAL A 217 -0.70 -16.01 -5.68
C VAL A 217 -1.71 -16.53 -4.64
N PRO A 218 -1.88 -17.84 -4.43
CA PRO A 218 -2.71 -18.34 -3.33
C PRO A 218 -2.29 -17.85 -1.95
N ASP A 219 -0.99 -17.74 -1.68
CA ASP A 219 -0.48 -17.21 -0.40
C ASP A 219 -0.77 -15.70 -0.28
N THR A 220 -0.64 -14.95 -1.37
CA THR A 220 -1.03 -13.54 -1.42
C THR A 220 -2.52 -13.36 -1.13
N ALA A 221 -3.35 -14.22 -1.72
CA ALA A 221 -4.79 -14.24 -1.48
C ALA A 221 -5.14 -14.64 -0.03
N ALA A 222 -4.39 -15.56 0.57
CA ALA A 222 -4.55 -15.92 1.99
C ALA A 222 -4.23 -14.74 2.92
N VAL A 223 -3.19 -13.95 2.61
CA VAL A 223 -2.90 -12.70 3.34
C VAL A 223 -4.04 -11.70 3.17
N PHE A 224 -4.56 -11.51 1.95
CA PHE A 224 -5.74 -10.66 1.74
C PHE A 224 -6.91 -11.13 2.60
N ASP A 225 -7.26 -12.42 2.58
CA ASP A 225 -8.36 -13.00 3.36
C ASP A 225 -8.18 -12.83 4.86
N ALA A 226 -6.95 -12.95 5.37
CA ALA A 226 -6.65 -12.72 6.77
C ALA A 226 -6.95 -11.27 7.19
N TYR A 227 -6.56 -10.29 6.36
CA TYR A 227 -6.88 -8.88 6.59
C TYR A 227 -8.37 -8.60 6.40
N TRP A 228 -8.97 -9.14 5.34
CA TRP A 228 -10.39 -8.99 4.99
C TRP A 228 -11.32 -9.46 6.10
N ASN A 229 -11.02 -10.62 6.68
CA ASN A 229 -11.83 -11.23 7.75
C ASN A 229 -11.39 -10.83 9.16
N SER A 230 -10.39 -9.96 9.29
CA SER A 230 -9.90 -9.52 10.60
C SER A 230 -10.93 -8.70 11.38
N ALA A 231 -10.80 -8.68 12.69
CA ALA A 231 -11.63 -7.86 13.56
C ALA A 231 -11.38 -6.34 13.40
N SER A 232 -10.44 -5.94 12.53
CA SER A 232 -10.18 -4.54 12.19
C SER A 232 -10.81 -4.11 10.86
N ALA A 233 -11.39 -5.03 10.07
CA ALA A 233 -12.01 -4.76 8.78
C ALA A 233 -13.53 -4.67 8.91
N TYR A 234 -14.07 -3.51 8.65
CA TYR A 234 -15.49 -3.19 8.80
C TYR A 234 -16.15 -2.98 7.44
N PRO A 235 -17.28 -3.66 7.14
CA PRO A 235 -18.10 -3.31 5.99
C PRO A 235 -18.41 -1.82 5.95
N VAL A 236 -18.25 -1.19 4.78
CA VAL A 236 -18.40 0.28 4.65
C VAL A 236 -19.81 0.74 5.03
N GLU A 237 -20.83 -0.05 4.77
CA GLU A 237 -22.22 0.22 5.13
C GLU A 237 -22.48 0.29 6.65
N LEU A 238 -21.62 -0.33 7.45
CA LEU A 238 -21.69 -0.21 8.91
C LEU A 238 -21.05 1.09 9.42
N ILE A 239 -20.15 1.67 8.64
CA ILE A 239 -19.35 2.84 9.02
C ILE A 239 -19.91 4.12 8.42
N VAL A 240 -20.21 4.12 7.12
CA VAL A 240 -20.76 5.26 6.39
C VAL A 240 -22.28 5.18 6.41
N LYS A 241 -22.87 5.78 7.43
CA LYS A 241 -24.32 5.83 7.62
C LYS A 241 -24.92 7.01 6.84
N ASN A 242 -26.17 6.86 6.43
CA ASN A 242 -26.95 7.92 5.76
C ASN A 242 -26.39 8.38 4.40
N SER A 243 -25.57 7.57 3.74
CA SER A 243 -25.20 7.84 2.36
C SER A 243 -26.44 7.74 1.45
N LYS A 244 -26.56 8.66 0.48
CA LYS A 244 -27.61 8.60 -0.53
C LYS A 244 -27.41 7.45 -1.53
N ALA A 245 -26.28 6.76 -1.46
CA ALA A 245 -25.87 5.66 -2.34
C ALA A 245 -26.04 5.98 -3.84
N VAL A 246 -25.81 7.24 -4.21
CA VAL A 246 -25.87 7.71 -5.60
C VAL A 246 -24.48 7.60 -6.18
N LEU A 247 -24.35 6.81 -7.24
CA LEU A 247 -23.08 6.71 -7.96
C LEU A 247 -22.76 8.06 -8.62
N PRO A 248 -21.51 8.54 -8.50
CA PRO A 248 -21.12 9.78 -9.18
C PRO A 248 -21.08 9.59 -10.71
N ASP A 249 -21.40 10.64 -11.47
CA ASP A 249 -21.50 10.60 -12.93
C ASP A 249 -20.21 10.12 -13.61
N TRP A 250 -19.03 10.50 -13.06
CA TRP A 250 -17.76 10.05 -13.59
C TRP A 250 -17.56 8.52 -13.50
N LEU A 251 -18.28 7.84 -12.60
CA LEU A 251 -18.20 6.38 -12.45
C LEU A 251 -19.07 5.65 -13.48
N THR A 252 -20.26 6.18 -13.78
CA THR A 252 -21.25 5.55 -14.65
C THR A 252 -21.31 6.15 -16.04
N GLY A 253 -20.75 7.34 -16.25
CA GLY A 253 -20.73 8.05 -17.52
C GLY A 253 -19.60 7.60 -18.44
N ASP A 254 -19.75 7.93 -19.72
CA ASP A 254 -18.71 7.72 -20.75
C ASP A 254 -17.74 8.89 -20.83
N GLU A 255 -17.89 9.90 -19.97
CA GLU A 255 -17.00 11.06 -19.94
C GLU A 255 -15.60 10.64 -19.48
N PRO A 256 -14.54 11.13 -20.14
CA PRO A 256 -13.18 10.84 -19.75
C PRO A 256 -12.89 11.37 -18.35
N ILE A 257 -12.23 10.54 -17.54
CA ILE A 257 -11.76 10.91 -16.20
C ILE A 257 -10.43 11.64 -16.35
N GLY A 258 -10.42 12.94 -16.07
CA GLY A 258 -9.23 13.79 -16.25
C GLY A 258 -9.13 14.42 -17.65
N PRO A 259 -8.09 15.22 -17.91
CA PRO A 259 -7.83 15.76 -19.22
C PRO A 259 -7.63 14.64 -20.25
N GLU A 260 -8.17 14.80 -21.47
CA GLU A 260 -8.02 13.81 -22.56
C GLU A 260 -6.55 13.39 -22.80
N SER A 261 -5.60 14.30 -22.50
CA SER A 261 -4.17 14.05 -22.59
C SER A 261 -3.58 13.16 -21.49
N GLU A 262 -4.31 12.93 -20.39
CA GLU A 262 -3.87 12.11 -19.24
C GLU A 262 -4.47 10.70 -19.25
N VAL A 263 -5.57 10.49 -19.99
CA VAL A 263 -6.15 9.17 -20.23
C VAL A 263 -5.38 8.53 -21.37
N GLU A 264 -4.41 7.69 -21.05
CA GLU A 264 -3.61 7.00 -22.06
C GLU A 264 -4.51 6.16 -23.00
N PRO A 265 -4.39 6.33 -24.34
CA PRO A 265 -5.06 5.48 -25.30
C PRO A 265 -4.72 4.01 -25.05
N MET A 266 -5.64 3.10 -25.35
CA MET A 266 -5.37 1.64 -25.24
C MET A 266 -4.08 1.20 -25.96
N SER A 267 -3.60 1.95 -26.95
CA SER A 267 -2.31 1.76 -27.64
C SER A 267 -1.10 1.94 -26.71
N GLU A 268 -1.20 2.76 -25.66
CA GLU A 268 -0.11 2.98 -24.70
C GLU A 268 -0.05 1.90 -23.62
N MET A 269 -1.06 1.03 -23.52
CA MET A 269 -0.99 -0.20 -22.72
C MET A 269 -0.11 -1.28 -23.37
N GLU A 270 0.26 -1.12 -24.65
CA GLU A 270 1.22 -1.99 -25.31
C GLU A 270 2.59 -1.91 -24.61
N GLY A 271 3.19 -3.08 -24.34
CA GLY A 271 4.48 -3.16 -23.66
C GLY A 271 4.43 -3.12 -22.14
N THR A 272 3.29 -2.87 -21.50
CA THR A 272 3.15 -3.01 -20.04
C THR A 272 3.36 -4.45 -19.57
N ALA A 273 3.66 -4.65 -18.29
CA ALA A 273 3.86 -5.99 -17.73
C ALA A 273 2.64 -6.90 -17.96
N ALA A 274 1.43 -6.37 -17.72
CA ALA A 274 0.19 -7.13 -17.95
C ALA A 274 -0.04 -7.42 -19.43
N ASN A 275 0.19 -6.46 -20.34
CA ASN A 275 0.02 -6.69 -21.77
C ASN A 275 0.99 -7.76 -22.29
N ARG A 276 2.27 -7.69 -21.89
CA ARG A 276 3.26 -8.70 -22.26
C ARG A 276 2.88 -10.08 -21.71
N PHE A 277 2.35 -10.14 -20.49
CA PHE A 277 1.88 -11.38 -19.88
C PHE A 277 0.69 -11.96 -20.68
N LEU A 278 -0.35 -11.19 -20.91
CA LEU A 278 -1.57 -11.60 -21.63
C LEU A 278 -1.31 -12.03 -23.07
N SER A 279 -0.37 -11.36 -23.75
CA SER A 279 -0.01 -11.69 -25.14
C SER A 279 0.97 -12.86 -25.27
N GLY A 280 1.38 -13.47 -24.15
CA GLY A 280 2.41 -14.52 -24.15
C GLY A 280 3.82 -14.03 -24.52
N LYS A 281 4.02 -12.71 -24.62
CA LYS A 281 5.32 -12.09 -24.95
C LYS A 281 6.16 -11.79 -23.69
N ALA A 282 5.62 -12.05 -22.49
CA ALA A 282 6.36 -11.84 -21.27
C ALA A 282 7.46 -12.88 -21.12
N ARG A 283 8.67 -12.42 -20.88
CA ARG A 283 9.73 -13.28 -20.34
C ARG A 283 9.62 -13.26 -18.83
N LEU A 284 8.87 -14.22 -18.27
CA LEU A 284 8.77 -14.39 -16.83
C LEU A 284 10.09 -14.94 -16.26
N GLU A 285 10.52 -14.37 -15.16
CA GLU A 285 11.56 -15.00 -14.34
C GLU A 285 10.88 -15.95 -13.36
N TRP A 286 11.18 -17.26 -13.46
CA TRP A 286 10.59 -18.28 -12.62
C TRP A 286 11.45 -18.54 -11.39
N VAL A 287 10.92 -18.18 -10.24
CA VAL A 287 11.64 -18.16 -8.96
C VAL A 287 10.85 -18.88 -7.85
N ASP A 288 11.56 -19.24 -6.78
CA ASP A 288 10.91 -19.55 -5.51
C ASP A 288 10.52 -18.21 -4.85
N ALA A 289 9.26 -18.07 -4.48
CA ALA A 289 8.74 -16.86 -3.87
C ALA A 289 7.94 -17.18 -2.60
N GLU A 290 8.07 -16.33 -1.61
CA GLU A 290 7.32 -16.38 -0.35
C GLU A 290 6.68 -15.03 -0.08
N VAL A 291 5.44 -15.01 0.43
CA VAL A 291 4.77 -13.81 0.92
C VAL A 291 4.99 -13.67 2.41
N ILE A 292 5.54 -12.53 2.82
CA ILE A 292 5.70 -12.19 4.23
C ILE A 292 4.88 -10.93 4.51
N ALA A 293 3.94 -11.03 5.45
CA ALA A 293 3.09 -9.93 5.87
C ALA A 293 2.97 -9.88 7.39
N ASP A 294 2.62 -8.71 7.92
CA ASP A 294 2.23 -8.61 9.32
C ASP A 294 0.89 -9.30 9.56
N ASP A 295 0.72 -9.90 10.74
CA ASP A 295 -0.59 -10.38 11.18
C ASP A 295 -1.57 -9.20 11.35
N PRO A 296 -2.81 -9.28 10.81
CA PRO A 296 -3.80 -8.21 10.93
C PRO A 296 -4.20 -7.89 12.38
N ALA A 297 -3.95 -8.78 13.35
CA ALA A 297 -4.13 -8.51 14.78
C ALA A 297 -3.28 -7.33 15.27
N LYS A 298 -2.27 -6.90 14.50
CA LYS A 298 -1.53 -5.65 14.77
C LYS A 298 -2.45 -4.42 14.82
N GLY A 299 -3.52 -4.39 14.04
CA GLY A 299 -4.53 -3.32 14.06
C GLY A 299 -5.16 -3.14 15.45
N LEU A 300 -5.30 -4.22 16.20
CA LEU A 300 -5.77 -4.23 17.59
C LEU A 300 -4.64 -4.14 18.61
N GLY A 301 -3.36 -4.16 18.17
CA GLY A 301 -2.20 -4.23 19.05
C GLY A 301 -2.04 -5.57 19.75
N LYS A 302 -2.52 -6.64 19.14
CA LYS A 302 -2.50 -8.01 19.68
C LYS A 302 -1.55 -8.95 18.94
N ALA A 303 -0.90 -8.50 17.86
CA ALA A 303 0.09 -9.30 17.16
C ALA A 303 1.35 -9.49 18.04
N ALA A 304 1.84 -10.71 18.12
CA ALA A 304 3.12 -11.01 18.75
C ALA A 304 4.29 -10.61 17.83
N ASP A 305 5.47 -10.30 18.40
CA ASP A 305 6.64 -9.88 17.62
C ASP A 305 7.00 -10.84 16.48
N LYS A 306 6.87 -12.15 16.69
CA LYS A 306 7.11 -13.18 15.66
C LYS A 306 6.15 -13.15 14.48
N GLN A 307 4.99 -12.52 14.64
CA GLN A 307 3.96 -12.35 13.60
C GLN A 307 4.14 -11.06 12.81
N LEU A 308 5.21 -10.30 13.08
CA LEU A 308 5.52 -9.08 12.38
C LEU A 308 6.59 -9.32 11.30
N MET A 309 6.35 -8.77 10.12
CA MET A 309 7.27 -8.85 8.97
C MET A 309 8.69 -8.44 9.33
N ILE A 310 8.87 -7.42 10.17
CA ILE A 310 10.19 -6.94 10.59
C ILE A 310 11.03 -8.04 11.29
N THR A 311 10.40 -9.00 11.94
CA THR A 311 11.11 -10.12 12.58
C THR A 311 11.70 -11.04 11.53
N ARG A 312 10.91 -11.40 10.50
CA ARG A 312 11.37 -12.22 9.35
C ARG A 312 12.48 -11.52 8.57
N LEU A 313 12.33 -10.22 8.30
CA LEU A 313 13.38 -9.44 7.65
C LEU A 313 14.69 -9.38 8.46
N ARG A 314 14.61 -9.32 9.79
CA ARG A 314 15.79 -9.39 10.65
C ARG A 314 16.45 -10.76 10.64
N GLU A 315 15.70 -11.83 10.52
CA GLU A 315 16.20 -13.19 10.36
C GLU A 315 16.96 -13.31 9.04
N ALA A 316 16.34 -12.94 7.92
CA ALA A 316 16.99 -12.93 6.61
C ALA A 316 18.26 -12.08 6.58
N ALA A 317 18.24 -10.88 7.19
CA ALA A 317 19.41 -10.03 7.27
C ALA A 317 20.58 -10.61 8.10
N ARG A 318 20.33 -11.59 8.99
CA ARG A 318 21.40 -12.29 9.72
C ARG A 318 22.10 -13.38 8.90
N GLU A 319 21.44 -13.86 7.85
CA GLU A 319 21.98 -14.90 6.97
C GLU A 319 22.88 -14.34 5.87
N VAL A 320 22.96 -13.02 5.73
CA VAL A 320 23.82 -12.33 4.75
C VAL A 320 25.29 -12.70 4.94
N LYS A 321 25.93 -13.13 3.85
CA LYS A 321 27.33 -13.57 3.84
C LYS A 321 28.26 -12.58 3.14
N THR A 322 27.85 -12.05 1.99
CA THR A 322 28.71 -11.27 1.09
C THR A 322 28.24 -9.84 0.89
N SER A 323 26.95 -9.64 0.61
CA SER A 323 26.43 -8.31 0.30
C SER A 323 24.97 -8.11 0.73
N LEU A 324 24.63 -6.87 1.05
CA LEU A 324 23.26 -6.44 1.31
C LEU A 324 23.05 -5.07 0.68
N ASP A 325 22.11 -5.01 -0.25
CA ASP A 325 21.65 -3.79 -0.89
C ASP A 325 20.25 -3.44 -0.36
N LEU A 326 20.14 -2.30 0.28
CA LEU A 326 18.88 -1.81 0.85
C LEU A 326 18.46 -0.52 0.15
N VAL A 327 17.30 -0.54 -0.46
CA VAL A 327 16.63 0.65 -0.97
C VAL A 327 15.43 0.91 -0.07
N THR A 328 15.35 2.09 0.53
CA THR A 328 14.24 2.41 1.44
C THR A 328 14.01 3.91 1.54
N ALA A 329 12.76 4.33 1.37
CA ALA A 329 12.35 5.73 1.56
C ALA A 329 12.67 6.25 2.97
N TYR A 330 12.53 5.39 3.98
CA TYR A 330 12.53 5.77 5.40
C TYR A 330 13.59 4.98 6.18
N PHE A 331 14.84 5.38 6.02
CA PHE A 331 15.94 4.73 6.70
C PHE A 331 16.12 5.28 8.11
N ILE A 332 15.52 4.63 9.09
CA ILE A 332 15.70 4.97 10.53
C ILE A 332 16.27 3.75 11.26
N PRO A 333 17.60 3.52 11.19
CA PRO A 333 18.21 2.32 11.78
C PRO A 333 18.10 2.28 13.31
N GLY A 334 17.98 3.42 13.96
CA GLY A 334 18.07 3.53 15.39
C GLY A 334 19.44 3.10 15.92
N ARG A 335 19.62 3.07 17.22
CA ARG A 335 20.91 2.69 17.85
C ARG A 335 21.29 1.24 17.55
N LYS A 336 20.31 0.32 17.65
CA LYS A 336 20.52 -1.12 17.45
C LYS A 336 20.79 -1.46 15.98
N GLY A 337 20.00 -0.91 15.04
CA GLY A 337 20.19 -1.14 13.61
C GLY A 337 21.52 -0.55 13.10
N ALA A 338 21.88 0.67 13.52
CA ALA A 338 23.17 1.25 13.15
C ALA A 338 24.37 0.44 13.70
N ALA A 339 24.21 -0.17 14.87
CA ALA A 339 25.24 -1.08 15.40
C ALA A 339 25.31 -2.38 14.59
N PHE A 340 24.16 -2.95 14.21
CA PHE A 340 24.05 -4.15 13.42
C PHE A 340 24.70 -3.98 12.03
N PHE A 341 24.35 -2.94 11.28
CA PHE A 341 24.94 -2.66 9.97
C PHE A 341 26.45 -2.38 10.08
N ALA A 342 26.87 -1.62 11.08
CA ALA A 342 28.28 -1.36 11.30
C ALA A 342 29.08 -2.63 11.66
N ASP A 343 28.48 -3.58 12.35
CA ASP A 343 29.11 -4.87 12.67
C ASP A 343 29.24 -5.76 11.43
N MET A 344 28.20 -5.83 10.60
CA MET A 344 28.22 -6.55 9.32
C MET A 344 29.33 -6.01 8.40
N ALA A 345 29.41 -4.69 8.22
CA ALA A 345 30.46 -4.06 7.41
C ALA A 345 31.86 -4.41 7.92
N ARG A 346 32.09 -4.38 9.24
CA ARG A 346 33.38 -4.77 9.85
C ARG A 346 33.74 -6.25 9.67
N LYS A 347 32.72 -7.11 9.50
CA LYS A 347 32.88 -8.53 9.18
C LYS A 347 33.12 -8.81 7.69
N GLY A 348 33.23 -7.75 6.89
CA GLY A 348 33.52 -7.85 5.46
C GLY A 348 32.29 -7.92 4.54
N VAL A 349 31.06 -7.77 5.06
CA VAL A 349 29.85 -7.70 4.23
C VAL A 349 29.81 -6.35 3.53
N THR A 350 29.63 -6.37 2.21
CA THR A 350 29.42 -5.16 1.40
C THR A 350 28.01 -4.63 1.64
N LEU A 351 27.90 -3.44 2.21
CA LEU A 351 26.60 -2.82 2.51
C LEU A 351 26.40 -1.58 1.66
N ARG A 352 25.33 -1.55 0.85
CA ARG A 352 24.90 -0.39 0.05
C ARG A 352 23.48 -0.01 0.45
N ILE A 353 23.30 1.25 0.83
CA ILE A 353 21.99 1.75 1.28
C ILE A 353 21.63 2.98 0.47
N LEU A 354 20.49 2.96 -0.19
CA LEU A 354 19.90 4.11 -0.88
C LEU A 354 18.67 4.58 -0.12
N THR A 355 18.62 5.88 0.20
CA THR A 355 17.47 6.52 0.86
C THR A 355 17.25 7.93 0.29
N ASN A 356 16.21 8.63 0.77
CA ASN A 356 15.97 10.01 0.38
C ASN A 356 16.97 10.99 1.00
N ALA A 357 17.38 12.00 0.25
CA ALA A 357 18.01 13.20 0.78
C ALA A 357 17.00 14.02 1.60
N PHE A 358 17.49 15.05 2.30
CA PHE A 358 16.62 15.95 3.07
C PHE A 358 15.63 16.72 2.16
N GLU A 359 16.06 17.02 0.95
CA GLU A 359 15.30 17.76 -0.05
C GLU A 359 14.19 16.93 -0.71
N THR A 360 14.38 15.60 -0.78
CA THR A 360 13.46 14.69 -1.48
C THR A 360 12.56 13.89 -0.55
N THR A 361 12.79 13.91 0.77
CA THR A 361 11.92 13.18 1.70
C THR A 361 10.59 13.90 1.91
N ASP A 362 9.49 13.18 1.80
CA ASP A 362 8.14 13.61 2.16
C ASP A 362 7.99 13.77 3.70
N VAL A 363 8.78 13.04 4.50
CA VAL A 363 8.75 13.08 5.97
C VAL A 363 10.08 13.54 6.55
N LYS A 364 10.27 14.84 6.74
CA LYS A 364 11.51 15.45 7.25
C LYS A 364 12.02 14.89 8.58
N LEU A 365 11.10 14.46 9.46
CA LEU A 365 11.44 13.83 10.74
C LEU A 365 12.16 12.48 10.56
N VAL A 366 11.88 11.76 9.49
CA VAL A 366 12.58 10.52 9.14
C VAL A 366 14.04 10.80 8.84
N HIS A 367 14.32 11.83 8.02
CA HIS A 367 15.70 12.22 7.71
C HIS A 367 16.46 12.64 8.98
N ALA A 368 15.84 13.39 9.88
CA ALA A 368 16.43 13.72 11.19
C ALA A 368 16.72 12.47 12.03
N GLY A 369 15.89 11.42 11.90
CA GLY A 369 16.11 10.12 12.55
C GLY A 369 17.30 9.35 11.99
N TYR A 370 17.57 9.50 10.69
CA TYR A 370 18.69 8.89 9.95
C TYR A 370 20.01 9.64 10.12
N SER A 371 20.02 10.95 9.93
CA SER A 371 21.21 11.79 9.78
C SER A 371 22.19 11.65 10.96
N LYS A 372 21.69 11.47 12.18
CA LYS A 372 22.50 11.26 13.39
C LYS A 372 23.31 9.96 13.39
N TYR A 373 22.94 8.98 12.56
CA TYR A 373 23.66 7.70 12.45
C TYR A 373 24.58 7.65 11.22
N ARG A 374 24.44 8.57 10.25
CA ARG A 374 25.15 8.59 8.96
C ARG A 374 26.68 8.49 9.16
N ARG A 375 27.26 9.36 10.01
CA ARG A 375 28.72 9.36 10.26
C ARG A 375 29.22 8.04 10.83
N ARG A 376 28.45 7.38 11.69
CA ARG A 376 28.81 6.08 12.28
C ARG A 376 28.83 4.98 11.23
N LEU A 377 27.85 4.95 10.36
CA LEU A 377 27.72 3.96 9.28
C LEU A 377 28.85 4.12 8.26
N LEU A 378 29.10 5.35 7.77
CA LEU A 378 30.19 5.65 6.85
C LEU A 378 31.56 5.26 7.42
N LYS A 379 31.83 5.57 8.71
CA LYS A 379 33.07 5.15 9.38
C LYS A 379 33.23 3.64 9.52
N ALA A 380 32.14 2.89 9.49
CA ALA A 380 32.17 1.44 9.54
C ALA A 380 32.32 0.80 8.14
N GLY A 381 32.35 1.58 7.05
CA GLY A 381 32.49 1.08 5.69
C GLY A 381 31.15 0.85 4.96
N VAL A 382 30.02 1.31 5.50
CA VAL A 382 28.73 1.25 4.80
C VAL A 382 28.68 2.31 3.71
N SER A 383 28.34 1.92 2.48
CA SER A 383 28.08 2.85 1.38
C SER A 383 26.68 3.42 1.53
N LEU A 384 26.57 4.74 1.65
CA LEU A 384 25.29 5.45 1.75
C LEU A 384 25.12 6.35 0.53
N SER A 385 23.99 6.19 -0.16
CA SER A 385 23.56 7.04 -1.27
C SER A 385 22.24 7.72 -0.91
N GLU A 386 22.11 8.98 -1.28
CA GLU A 386 20.90 9.77 -1.04
C GLU A 386 20.35 10.25 -2.39
N LEU A 387 19.09 9.93 -2.67
CA LEU A 387 18.40 10.44 -3.85
C LEU A 387 18.23 11.96 -3.71
N LYS A 388 18.74 12.70 -4.67
CA LYS A 388 18.60 14.16 -4.72
C LYS A 388 17.73 14.57 -5.91
N PRO A 389 17.05 15.72 -5.83
CA PRO A 389 16.37 16.28 -7.00
C PRO A 389 17.40 16.63 -8.08
N GLU A 390 17.00 16.59 -9.34
CA GLU A 390 17.84 17.07 -10.43
C GLU A 390 18.15 18.58 -10.28
N ALA A 391 19.35 18.97 -10.64
CA ALA A 391 19.76 20.37 -10.60
C ALA A 391 18.86 21.19 -11.56
N GLY A 392 18.09 22.15 -11.04
CA GLY A 392 17.13 22.99 -11.77
C GLY A 392 15.65 22.66 -11.45
N ALA A 393 15.36 21.52 -10.82
CA ALA A 393 13.99 21.18 -10.40
C ALA A 393 13.54 21.87 -9.09
N ILE A 394 14.46 22.54 -8.39
CA ILE A 394 14.14 23.30 -7.17
C ILE A 394 13.71 24.71 -7.59
N SER A 395 12.41 24.94 -7.74
CA SER A 395 11.86 26.29 -7.84
C SER A 395 11.73 26.90 -6.44
N ASP A 396 11.86 28.23 -6.31
CA ASP A 396 11.67 28.97 -5.05
C ASP A 396 10.30 28.71 -4.38
N ARG A 397 9.32 28.17 -5.14
CA ARG A 397 8.02 27.72 -4.64
C ARG A 397 8.09 26.48 -3.74
N ALA A 398 9.11 25.64 -3.87
CA ALA A 398 9.29 24.43 -3.05
C ALA A 398 9.55 24.73 -1.56
N LEU A 399 9.97 25.95 -1.22
CA LEU A 399 10.19 26.40 0.16
C LEU A 399 8.89 26.73 0.91
N VAL A 400 7.77 26.92 0.22
CA VAL A 400 6.50 27.40 0.78
C VAL A 400 5.39 26.33 0.73
N SER A 401 5.57 25.24 -0.03
CA SER A 401 4.59 24.17 -0.14
C SER A 401 4.51 23.37 1.17
N LYS A 402 3.28 23.13 1.67
CA LYS A 402 3.00 22.27 2.83
C LYS A 402 3.34 20.79 2.59
N SER A 403 3.47 20.38 1.33
CA SER A 403 3.92 19.07 0.89
C SER A 403 5.28 19.27 0.21
N GLY A 404 6.33 18.70 0.79
CA GLY A 404 7.69 18.97 0.33
C GLY A 404 7.89 18.64 -1.15
N SER A 405 8.56 19.47 -1.84
CA SER A 405 9.21 19.44 -3.16
C SER A 405 8.45 18.79 -4.35
N SER A 406 8.42 19.52 -5.46
CA SER A 406 8.08 19.06 -6.83
C SER A 406 9.10 18.07 -7.42
N ALA A 407 9.97 17.49 -6.63
CA ALA A 407 11.02 16.56 -7.03
C ALA A 407 10.61 15.12 -6.78
N ALA A 408 11.18 14.21 -7.57
CA ALA A 408 11.02 12.77 -7.37
C ALA A 408 11.49 12.36 -5.96
N SER A 409 10.65 11.65 -5.24
CA SER A 409 10.94 11.05 -3.93
C SER A 409 11.01 9.53 -4.06
N LEU A 410 12.02 8.93 -3.44
CA LEU A 410 12.09 7.48 -3.34
C LEU A 410 10.98 6.99 -2.41
N HIS A 411 10.17 6.02 -2.88
CA HIS A 411 9.20 5.32 -2.06
C HIS A 411 9.39 3.80 -2.07
N ALA A 412 10.21 3.27 -2.96
CA ALA A 412 10.56 1.86 -3.03
C ALA A 412 11.18 1.34 -1.72
N LYS A 413 10.88 0.08 -1.41
CA LYS A 413 11.40 -0.67 -0.25
C LYS A 413 11.82 -2.04 -0.73
N THR A 414 13.12 -2.17 -1.06
CA THR A 414 13.68 -3.42 -1.58
C THR A 414 14.94 -3.80 -0.82
N LEU A 415 15.18 -5.08 -0.76
CA LEU A 415 16.35 -5.67 -0.11
C LEU A 415 16.89 -6.79 -1.02
N ALA A 416 18.15 -6.69 -1.43
CA ALA A 416 18.85 -7.76 -2.10
C ALA A 416 19.95 -8.30 -1.19
N ILE A 417 20.06 -9.62 -1.12
CA ILE A 417 20.99 -10.35 -0.25
C ILE A 417 21.83 -11.28 -1.12
N ASP A 418 23.16 -11.13 -1.00
CA ASP A 418 24.17 -12.01 -1.59
C ASP A 418 24.11 -12.16 -3.14
N GLY A 419 23.59 -11.14 -3.85
CA GLY A 419 23.64 -11.16 -5.32
C GLY A 419 22.72 -10.20 -6.00
#